data_bc0dd51af2f618b20f4930d471a3744c
#
_entry.id   bc0dd51af2f618b20f4930d471a3744c
#
_cell.length_a   1.000
_cell.length_b   1.000
_cell.length_c   1.000
_cell.angle_alpha   90.00
_cell.angle_beta   90.00
_cell.angle_gamma   90.00
#
_symmetry.space_group_name_H-M   'P 1'
#
loop_
_entity.id
_entity.type
_entity.pdbx_description
1 polymer ?
#
loop_
_entity_poly.entity_id
_entity_poly.type
_entity_poly.pdbx_seq_one_letter_code
_entity_poly.pdbx_strand_id
1 'polypeptide(L)'
;MKEEIEQIGEIANPVGKAFYGLLNFFEQYHENPKWGFKGAPLHDPCTIAWLIDPTMFKSDKMNVDVETQGELTRGETVCDYYTLTDKPKNTEVLLGVDREKFIDLIMASIKSFSK
;
A
#
# COMPACT_ATOMS: atom_id res chain seq x y z
N MET A 1 -1.09 -1.89 -13.36
CA MET A 1 -2.09 -1.01 -12.71
C MET A 1 -3.16 -0.51 -13.68
N LYS A 2 -2.88 -0.08 -14.91
CA LYS A 2 -3.94 0.43 -15.82
C LYS A 2 -5.04 -0.59 -16.06
N GLU A 3 -4.69 -1.82 -16.35
CA GLU A 3 -5.66 -2.90 -16.61
C GLU A 3 -6.57 -3.15 -15.40
N GLU A 4 -6.02 -3.19 -14.20
CA GLU A 4 -6.82 -3.38 -12.98
C GLU A 4 -7.71 -2.17 -12.67
N ILE A 5 -7.26 -0.96 -12.98
CA ILE A 5 -8.08 0.26 -12.83
C ILE A 5 -9.28 0.21 -13.79
N GLU A 6 -9.07 -0.20 -15.05
CA GLU A 6 -10.17 -0.39 -16.01
C GLU A 6 -11.16 -1.46 -15.53
N GLN A 7 -10.67 -2.59 -15.04
CA GLN A 7 -11.53 -3.64 -14.45
C GLN A 7 -12.35 -3.13 -13.26
N ILE A 8 -11.79 -2.26 -12.41
CA ILE A 8 -12.53 -1.61 -11.32
C ILE A 8 -13.64 -0.71 -11.90
N GLY A 9 -13.35 0.01 -12.99
CA GLY A 9 -14.31 0.88 -13.67
C GLY A 9 -15.51 0.13 -14.24
N GLU A 10 -15.32 -1.14 -14.62
CA GLU A 10 -16.37 -2.02 -15.12
C GLU A 10 -17.33 -2.54 -14.01
N ILE A 11 -16.95 -2.40 -12.74
CA ILE A 11 -17.80 -2.79 -11.62
C ILE A 11 -18.96 -1.80 -11.52
N ALA A 12 -20.17 -2.28 -11.83
CA ALA A 12 -21.38 -1.47 -11.93
C ALA A 12 -21.98 -1.10 -10.55
N ASN A 13 -21.18 -0.46 -9.68
CA ASN A 13 -21.65 0.06 -8.40
C ASN A 13 -21.01 1.43 -8.08
N PRO A 14 -21.58 2.22 -7.14
CA PRO A 14 -21.06 3.54 -6.78
C PRO A 14 -19.61 3.52 -6.23
N VAL A 15 -19.25 2.46 -5.53
CA VAL A 15 -17.90 2.29 -4.95
C VAL A 15 -16.87 2.06 -6.04
N GLY A 16 -17.15 1.18 -7.02
CA GLY A 16 -16.29 0.96 -8.18
C GLY A 16 -16.05 2.24 -8.98
N LYS A 17 -17.11 3.02 -9.22
CA LYS A 17 -16.99 4.34 -9.88
C LYS A 17 -16.10 5.32 -9.12
N ALA A 18 -16.26 5.39 -7.80
CA ALA A 18 -15.46 6.29 -6.97
C ALA A 18 -13.97 5.86 -6.97
N PHE A 19 -13.69 4.57 -6.79
CA PHE A 19 -12.34 4.02 -6.83
C PHE A 19 -11.68 4.21 -8.20
N TYR A 20 -12.40 3.96 -9.29
CA TYR A 20 -11.90 4.20 -10.64
C TYR A 20 -11.43 5.66 -10.81
N GLY A 21 -12.26 6.63 -10.40
CA GLY A 21 -11.89 8.05 -10.49
C GLY A 21 -10.67 8.41 -9.66
N LEU A 22 -10.61 7.93 -8.41
CA LEU A 22 -9.49 8.18 -7.50
C LEU A 22 -8.18 7.55 -8.00
N LEU A 23 -8.23 6.30 -8.44
CA LEU A 23 -7.04 5.59 -8.91
C LEU A 23 -6.51 6.16 -10.22
N ASN A 24 -7.37 6.57 -11.15
CA ASN A 24 -6.95 7.26 -12.37
C ASN A 24 -6.26 8.59 -12.07
N PHE A 25 -6.83 9.39 -11.16
CA PHE A 25 -6.21 10.64 -10.72
C PHE A 25 -4.83 10.39 -10.09
N PHE A 26 -4.75 9.39 -9.22
CA PHE A 26 -3.53 9.03 -8.52
C PHE A 26 -2.46 8.46 -9.46
N GLU A 27 -2.86 7.65 -10.46
CA GLU A 27 -1.94 7.12 -11.47
C GLU A 27 -1.33 8.22 -12.32
N GLN A 28 -2.11 9.20 -12.78
CA GLN A 28 -1.62 10.34 -13.56
C GLN A 28 -0.50 11.10 -12.84
N TYR A 29 -0.61 11.25 -11.52
CA TYR A 29 0.43 11.88 -10.72
C TYR A 29 1.74 11.06 -10.71
N HIS A 30 1.63 9.72 -10.69
CA HIS A 30 2.79 8.81 -10.59
C HIS A 30 3.39 8.44 -11.97
N GLU A 31 2.72 8.72 -13.07
CA GLU A 31 3.25 8.50 -14.43
C GLU A 31 4.39 9.46 -14.82
N ASN A 32 4.82 10.35 -13.92
CA ASN A 32 5.92 11.25 -14.20
C ASN A 32 7.22 10.46 -14.43
N PRO A 33 7.84 10.56 -15.65
CA PRO A 33 9.03 9.79 -15.99
C PRO A 33 10.23 9.99 -15.06
N LYS A 34 10.26 11.12 -14.33
CA LYS A 34 11.33 11.40 -13.35
C LYS A 34 11.35 10.42 -12.17
N TRP A 35 10.24 9.76 -11.88
CA TRP A 35 10.10 8.94 -10.69
C TRP A 35 10.25 7.45 -10.97
N GLY A 36 10.19 7.04 -12.24
CA GLY A 36 10.41 5.66 -12.68
C GLY A 36 9.37 4.65 -12.20
N PHE A 37 8.24 5.12 -11.66
CA PHE A 37 7.17 4.22 -11.20
C PHE A 37 6.38 3.64 -12.39
N LYS A 38 6.07 2.36 -12.29
CA LYS A 38 5.17 1.66 -13.21
C LYS A 38 3.79 1.52 -12.56
N GLY A 39 3.07 2.62 -12.44
CA GLY A 39 1.75 2.68 -11.81
C GLY A 39 1.76 3.29 -10.41
N ALA A 40 0.57 3.53 -9.87
CA ALA A 40 0.38 4.13 -8.56
C ALA A 40 0.65 3.15 -7.42
N PRO A 41 1.44 3.50 -6.41
CA PRO A 41 1.64 2.66 -5.24
C PRO A 41 0.40 2.67 -4.34
N LEU A 42 0.05 1.52 -3.77
CA LEU A 42 -1.07 1.36 -2.83
C LEU A 42 -0.53 0.88 -1.46
N HIS A 43 0.19 1.76 -0.76
CA HIS A 43 0.82 1.41 0.51
C HIS A 43 -0.19 1.30 1.66
N ASP A 44 -1.08 2.29 1.82
CA ASP A 44 -2.02 2.36 2.95
C ASP A 44 -2.97 1.15 3.01
N PRO A 45 -3.58 0.69 1.91
CA PRO A 45 -4.42 -0.50 1.93
C PRO A 45 -3.69 -1.78 2.34
N CYS A 46 -2.36 -1.86 2.20
CA CYS A 46 -1.58 -3.02 2.62
C CYS A 46 -1.72 -3.29 4.12
N THR A 47 -1.84 -2.26 4.95
CA THR A 47 -1.98 -2.42 6.41
C THR A 47 -3.28 -3.13 6.78
N ILE A 48 -4.37 -2.77 6.12
CA ILE A 48 -5.68 -3.41 6.33
C ILE A 48 -5.70 -4.81 5.72
N ALA A 49 -5.12 -5.00 4.54
CA ALA A 49 -5.00 -6.31 3.92
C ALA A 49 -4.21 -7.29 4.79
N TRP A 50 -3.13 -6.82 5.45
CA TRP A 50 -2.36 -7.62 6.39
C TRP A 50 -3.19 -8.04 7.62
N LEU A 51 -4.06 -7.18 8.13
CA LEU A 51 -4.97 -7.54 9.23
C LEU A 51 -6.01 -8.59 8.81
N ILE A 52 -6.43 -8.59 7.54
CA ILE A 52 -7.39 -9.56 6.99
C ILE A 52 -6.72 -10.90 6.72
N ASP A 53 -5.59 -10.89 6.03
CA ASP A 53 -4.82 -12.08 5.68
C ASP A 53 -3.31 -11.79 5.67
N PRO A 54 -2.61 -12.01 6.80
CA PRO A 54 -1.17 -11.77 6.87
C PRO A 54 -0.36 -12.71 5.98
N THR A 55 -0.93 -13.82 5.51
CA THR A 55 -0.20 -14.83 4.71
C THR A 55 0.19 -14.32 3.32
N MET A 56 -0.43 -13.26 2.84
CA MET A 56 -0.07 -12.62 1.57
C MET A 56 1.13 -11.67 1.68
N PHE A 57 1.68 -11.46 2.89
CA PHE A 57 2.79 -10.55 3.11
C PHE A 57 4.04 -11.25 3.63
N LYS A 58 5.18 -10.73 3.20
CA LYS A 58 6.45 -10.94 3.90
C LYS A 58 6.64 -9.77 4.86
N SER A 59 6.80 -10.07 6.14
CA SER A 59 7.00 -9.06 7.18
C SER A 59 8.12 -9.45 8.14
N ASP A 60 8.63 -8.49 8.89
CA ASP A 60 9.56 -8.72 9.99
C ASP A 60 9.31 -7.71 11.11
N LYS A 61 9.52 -8.16 12.35
CA LYS A 61 9.47 -7.30 13.52
C LYS A 61 10.80 -6.60 13.71
N MET A 62 10.76 -5.28 13.79
CA MET A 62 11.94 -4.47 14.05
C MET A 62 11.61 -3.24 14.91
N ASN A 63 12.65 -2.58 15.40
CA ASN A 63 12.47 -1.26 15.99
C ASN A 63 12.23 -0.23 14.88
N VAL A 64 11.23 0.60 15.04
CA VAL A 64 10.95 1.73 14.15
C VAL A 64 10.75 2.97 15.00
N ASP A 65 11.55 3.98 14.72
CA ASP A 65 11.43 5.32 15.30
C ASP A 65 11.01 6.33 14.22
N VAL A 66 10.41 7.43 14.64
CA VAL A 66 10.13 8.56 13.75
C VAL A 66 11.03 9.72 14.14
N GLU A 67 11.80 10.26 13.16
CA GLU A 67 12.61 11.43 13.39
C GLU A 67 11.74 12.68 13.56
N THR A 68 11.83 13.30 14.71
CA THR A 68 10.99 14.47 15.06
C THR A 68 11.74 15.79 15.22
N GLN A 69 13.08 15.74 15.28
CA GLN A 69 13.92 16.90 15.58
C GLN A 69 14.78 17.35 14.39
N GLY A 70 15.05 16.43 13.45
CA GLY A 70 15.93 16.70 12.31
C GLY A 70 15.39 17.79 11.39
N GLU A 71 16.25 18.70 10.98
CA GLU A 71 15.87 19.78 10.05
C GLU A 71 15.53 19.24 8.66
N LEU A 72 16.28 18.24 8.18
CA LEU A 72 16.13 17.67 6.84
C LEU A 72 15.25 16.42 6.81
N THR A 73 15.17 15.66 7.89
CA THR A 73 14.59 14.31 7.94
C THR A 73 13.38 14.20 8.85
N ARG A 74 12.81 15.33 9.29
CA ARG A 74 11.62 15.33 10.14
C ARG A 74 10.46 14.57 9.49
N GLY A 75 9.93 13.57 10.21
CA GLY A 75 8.88 12.67 9.76
C GLY A 75 9.39 11.41 9.07
N GLU A 76 10.71 11.26 8.88
CA GLU A 76 11.29 10.03 8.36
C GLU A 76 11.10 8.87 9.34
N THR A 77 10.69 7.71 8.83
CA THR A 77 10.66 6.46 9.58
C THR A 77 12.02 5.77 9.50
N VAL A 78 12.63 5.56 10.65
CA VAL A 78 13.94 4.92 10.78
C VAL A 78 13.75 3.50 11.28
N CYS A 79 13.95 2.54 10.38
CA CYS A 79 13.80 1.11 10.65
C CYS A 79 15.14 0.46 10.98
N ASP A 80 15.26 -0.20 12.12
CA ASP A 80 16.44 -0.99 12.49
C ASP A 80 16.44 -2.37 11.79
N TYR A 81 16.55 -2.34 10.48
CA TYR A 81 16.46 -3.52 9.61
C TYR A 81 17.57 -4.54 9.89
N TYR A 82 18.75 -4.08 10.26
CA TYR A 82 19.91 -4.94 10.53
C TYR A 82 20.12 -5.28 12.00
N THR A 83 19.18 -4.88 12.87
CA THR A 83 19.26 -5.13 14.31
C THR A 83 20.57 -4.57 14.91
N LEU A 84 20.87 -3.32 14.58
CA LEU A 84 22.09 -2.64 15.02
C LEU A 84 21.94 -1.97 16.40
N THR A 85 20.69 -1.84 16.87
CA THR A 85 20.40 -1.25 18.17
C THR A 85 19.85 -2.31 19.13
N ASP A 86 20.01 -2.07 20.45
CA ASP A 86 19.43 -2.90 21.50
C ASP A 86 17.98 -2.50 21.82
N LYS A 87 17.36 -1.67 20.98
CA LYS A 87 15.98 -1.20 21.19
C LYS A 87 14.96 -2.32 21.01
N PRO A 88 13.85 -2.33 21.76
CA PRO A 88 12.82 -3.33 21.60
C PRO A 88 12.14 -3.22 20.24
N LYS A 89 11.85 -4.36 19.63
CA LYS A 89 11.09 -4.44 18.38
C LYS A 89 9.64 -4.04 18.64
N ASN A 90 9.23 -2.91 18.11
CA ASN A 90 7.93 -2.27 18.38
C ASN A 90 6.96 -2.31 17.21
N THR A 91 7.41 -2.69 16.01
CA THR A 91 6.63 -2.56 14.78
C THR A 91 6.79 -3.80 13.89
N GLU A 92 5.70 -4.29 13.33
CA GLU A 92 5.70 -5.25 12.23
C GLU A 92 5.81 -4.48 10.91
N VAL A 93 6.91 -4.65 10.19
CA VAL A 93 7.16 -3.93 8.94
C VAL A 93 6.91 -4.85 7.75
N LEU A 94 6.03 -4.43 6.84
CA LEU A 94 5.72 -5.19 5.63
C LEU A 94 6.82 -4.97 4.59
N LEU A 95 7.46 -6.04 4.16
CA LEU A 95 8.62 -6.01 3.25
C LEU A 95 8.29 -6.49 1.83
N GLY A 96 7.17 -7.18 1.68
CA GLY A 96 6.72 -7.69 0.39
C GLY A 96 5.27 -8.12 0.43
N VAL A 97 4.65 -8.23 -0.74
CA VAL A 97 3.25 -8.61 -0.89
C VAL A 97 3.07 -9.55 -2.08
N ASP A 98 2.20 -10.56 -1.92
CA ASP A 98 1.62 -11.29 -3.04
C ASP A 98 0.63 -10.37 -3.74
N ARG A 99 1.10 -9.74 -4.83
CA ARG A 99 0.36 -8.70 -5.53
C ARG A 99 -0.97 -9.22 -6.08
N GLU A 100 -1.01 -10.44 -6.58
CA GLU A 100 -2.22 -11.02 -7.17
C GLU A 100 -3.29 -11.16 -6.12
N LYS A 101 -2.99 -11.79 -4.98
CA LYS A 101 -3.93 -11.93 -3.86
C LYS A 101 -4.39 -10.58 -3.32
N PHE A 102 -3.48 -9.60 -3.25
CA PHE A 102 -3.82 -8.26 -2.77
C PHE A 102 -4.82 -7.56 -3.71
N ILE A 103 -4.60 -7.62 -5.03
CA ILE A 103 -5.54 -7.05 -6.01
C ILE A 103 -6.87 -7.80 -5.99
N ASP A 104 -6.86 -9.12 -5.90
CA ASP A 104 -8.09 -9.92 -5.79
C ASP A 104 -8.92 -9.54 -4.55
N LEU A 105 -8.25 -9.29 -3.42
CA LEU A 105 -8.92 -8.82 -2.20
C LEU A 105 -9.60 -7.46 -2.42
N ILE A 106 -8.91 -6.51 -3.07
CA ILE A 106 -9.47 -5.20 -3.39
C ILE A 106 -10.68 -5.36 -4.32
N MET A 107 -10.55 -6.13 -5.39
CA MET A 107 -11.62 -6.37 -6.37
C MET A 107 -12.85 -7.03 -5.71
N ALA A 108 -12.63 -8.03 -4.87
CA ALA A 108 -13.70 -8.69 -4.13
C ALA A 108 -14.41 -7.73 -3.17
N SER A 109 -13.64 -6.89 -2.47
CA SER A 109 -14.17 -5.88 -1.56
C SER A 109 -15.06 -4.88 -2.29
N ILE A 110 -14.61 -4.35 -3.44
CA ILE A 110 -15.42 -3.41 -4.24
C ILE A 110 -16.70 -4.10 -4.77
N LYS A 111 -16.59 -5.33 -5.27
CA LYS A 111 -17.75 -6.11 -5.76
C LYS A 111 -18.79 -6.39 -4.66
N SER A 112 -18.36 -6.51 -3.40
CA SER A 112 -19.30 -6.76 -2.28
C SER A 112 -20.35 -5.67 -2.07
N PHE A 113 -20.11 -4.47 -2.60
CA PHE A 113 -21.05 -3.34 -2.56
C PHE A 113 -22.07 -3.36 -3.72
N SER A 114 -22.04 -4.36 -4.59
CA SER A 114 -23.08 -4.59 -5.61
C SER A 114 -24.23 -5.37 -4.98
N LYS A 115 -25.23 -4.63 -4.45
CA LYS A 115 -26.51 -5.19 -3.97
C LYS A 115 -27.62 -4.75 -4.90
#